data_e72a01d3aa8dc7a9246ad645cd8898f0
#
_entry.id   e72a01d3aa8dc7a9246ad645cd8898f0
#
_cell.length_a   1.000
_cell.length_b   1.000
_cell.length_c   1.000
_cell.angle_alpha   90.00
_cell.angle_beta   90.00
_cell.angle_gamma   90.00
#
_symmetry.space_group_name_H-M   'P 1'
#
loop_
_entity.id
_entity.type
_entity.pdbx_description
1 polymer ?
#
loop_
_entity_poly.entity_id
_entity_poly.type
_entity_poly.pdbx_seq_one_letter_code
_entity_poly.pdbx_strand_id
1 'polypeptide(L)'
;MSTPAHETAGGRTYGFTQARDSLKAILDSSERGGLSTIRRPDRAPAAVVNGESLRRYLELTVVANVQVVNEDGAWAVFMPGRPFAAEATELGEALADFVDALRDYAEDWEDHLQAAPNHRENWALVQLIGLSTDGQLTDWLTGSVA
;
A
#
# COMPACT_ATOMS: atom_id res chain seq x y z
N MET A 1 18.80 -7.43 33.60
CA MET A 1 19.44 -8.21 32.51
C MET A 1 18.54 -8.15 31.30
N SER A 2 18.99 -7.46 30.25
CA SER A 2 18.21 -7.42 29.03
C SER A 2 18.27 -8.79 28.36
N THR A 3 17.12 -9.40 28.17
CA THR A 3 16.98 -10.58 27.35
C THR A 3 17.46 -10.21 25.94
N PRO A 4 18.42 -10.94 25.35
CA PRO A 4 18.78 -10.64 23.98
C PRO A 4 17.54 -10.78 23.10
N ALA A 5 17.38 -9.84 22.18
CA ALA A 5 16.34 -9.93 21.18
C ALA A 5 16.44 -11.30 20.54
N HIS A 6 15.36 -12.07 20.59
CA HIS A 6 15.32 -13.32 19.87
C HIS A 6 15.46 -13.02 18.39
N GLU A 7 16.61 -13.29 17.84
CA GLU A 7 16.77 -13.34 16.40
C GLU A 7 15.93 -14.51 15.87
N THR A 8 14.71 -14.20 15.52
CA THR A 8 14.00 -15.08 14.60
C THR A 8 14.59 -14.85 13.21
N ALA A 9 14.64 -15.88 12.40
CA ALA A 9 15.27 -15.87 11.08
C ALA A 9 14.91 -14.57 10.30
N GLY A 10 15.89 -13.67 10.19
CA GLY A 10 15.79 -12.44 9.41
C GLY A 10 15.17 -11.22 10.08
N GLY A 11 14.68 -11.33 11.33
CA GLY A 11 14.02 -10.20 11.98
C GLY A 11 14.46 -9.99 13.43
N ARG A 12 14.30 -8.76 13.92
CA ARG A 12 14.53 -8.39 15.32
C ARG A 12 13.24 -7.93 15.96
N THR A 13 13.07 -8.27 17.23
CA THR A 13 11.91 -7.86 18.01
C THR A 13 12.34 -6.86 19.09
N TYR A 14 11.62 -5.74 19.17
CA TYR A 14 11.87 -4.66 20.12
C TYR A 14 10.61 -4.41 20.94
N GLY A 15 10.79 -4.07 22.24
CA GLY A 15 9.74 -3.41 23.00
C GLY A 15 9.63 -1.94 22.59
N PHE A 16 8.58 -1.25 23.01
CA PHE A 16 8.33 0.14 22.61
C PHE A 16 9.49 1.09 22.97
N THR A 17 9.94 1.07 24.22
CA THR A 17 11.04 1.95 24.67
C THR A 17 12.35 1.62 23.94
N GLN A 18 12.63 0.33 23.78
CA GLN A 18 13.82 -0.13 23.08
C GLN A 18 13.80 0.29 21.61
N ALA A 19 12.64 0.20 20.96
CA ALA A 19 12.47 0.64 19.56
C ALA A 19 12.71 2.13 19.41
N ARG A 20 12.18 2.93 20.33
CA ARG A 20 12.38 4.38 20.34
C ARG A 20 13.87 4.72 20.43
N ASP A 21 14.59 4.06 21.32
CA ASP A 21 16.03 4.31 21.53
C ASP A 21 16.87 3.73 20.38
N SER A 22 16.35 2.77 19.63
CA SER A 22 17.05 2.09 18.53
C SER A 22 16.51 2.46 17.15
N LEU A 23 15.77 3.55 17.02
CA LEU A 23 15.04 3.89 15.79
C LEU A 23 15.97 3.98 14.57
N LYS A 24 17.14 4.59 14.73
CA LYS A 24 18.12 4.68 13.63
C LYS A 24 18.54 3.28 13.15
N ALA A 25 18.84 2.38 14.07
CA ALA A 25 19.24 1.01 13.73
C ALA A 25 18.10 0.25 13.03
N ILE A 26 16.87 0.46 13.47
CA ILE A 26 15.68 -0.14 12.85
C ILE A 26 15.51 0.35 11.40
N LEU A 27 15.64 1.65 11.18
CA LEU A 27 15.54 2.24 9.85
C LEU A 27 16.69 1.80 8.94
N ASP A 28 17.93 1.80 9.45
CA ASP A 28 19.09 1.32 8.70
C ASP A 28 18.92 -0.16 8.30
N SER A 29 18.39 -0.99 9.19
CA SER A 29 18.10 -2.39 8.88
C SER A 29 17.06 -2.51 7.76
N SER A 30 16.01 -1.69 7.79
CA SER A 30 14.98 -1.72 6.75
C SER A 30 15.54 -1.35 5.36
N GLU A 31 16.49 -0.44 5.29
CA GLU A 31 17.17 -0.10 4.03
C GLU A 31 17.91 -1.29 3.43
N ARG A 32 18.43 -2.18 4.27
CA ARG A 32 19.13 -3.39 3.83
C ARG A 32 18.19 -4.58 3.60
N GLY A 33 16.87 -4.36 3.68
CA GLY A 33 15.87 -5.41 3.51
C GLY A 33 15.53 -6.19 4.78
N GLY A 34 16.03 -5.75 5.94
CA GLY A 34 15.68 -6.35 7.23
C GLY A 34 14.28 -5.94 7.68
N LEU A 35 13.65 -6.80 8.47
CA LEU A 35 12.36 -6.53 9.08
C LEU A 35 12.52 -6.48 10.60
N SER A 36 12.01 -5.43 11.22
CA SER A 36 11.97 -5.29 12.68
C SER A 36 10.53 -5.29 13.16
N THR A 37 10.27 -5.98 14.27
CA THR A 37 8.96 -6.03 14.90
C THR A 37 9.00 -5.21 16.19
N ILE A 38 7.99 -4.38 16.41
CA ILE A 38 7.84 -3.56 17.61
C ILE A 38 6.61 -4.04 18.35
N ARG A 39 6.79 -4.42 19.63
CA ARG A 39 5.72 -4.94 20.48
C ARG A 39 5.40 -3.98 21.60
N ARG A 40 4.11 -3.86 21.87
CA ARG A 40 3.56 -3.18 23.06
C ARG A 40 2.63 -4.15 23.79
N PRO A 41 2.55 -4.08 25.14
CA PRO A 41 1.64 -4.97 25.87
C PRO A 41 0.19 -4.82 25.39
N ASP A 42 -0.50 -5.93 25.25
CA ASP A 42 -1.93 -6.01 24.89
C ASP A 42 -2.31 -5.33 23.58
N ARG A 43 -1.35 -5.19 22.66
CA ARG A 43 -1.57 -4.60 21.34
C ARG A 43 -0.98 -5.47 20.24
N ALA A 44 -1.54 -5.35 19.05
CA ALA A 44 -1.00 -6.02 17.88
C ALA A 44 0.43 -5.49 17.61
N PRO A 45 1.35 -6.37 17.20
CA PRO A 45 2.70 -5.94 16.85
C PRO A 45 2.70 -5.09 15.59
N ALA A 46 3.64 -4.14 15.53
CA ALA A 46 3.93 -3.39 14.32
C ALA A 46 5.21 -3.92 13.67
N ALA A 47 5.35 -3.76 12.37
CA ALA A 47 6.57 -4.13 11.67
C ALA A 47 7.11 -2.93 10.90
N VAL A 48 8.42 -2.76 10.92
CA VAL A 48 9.12 -1.79 10.09
C VAL A 48 9.81 -2.56 8.97
N VAL A 49 9.50 -2.21 7.75
CA VAL A 49 9.96 -2.91 6.55
C VAL A 49 10.35 -1.88 5.49
N ASN A 50 11.23 -2.26 4.57
CA ASN A 50 11.58 -1.42 3.44
C ASN A 50 10.32 -1.08 2.64
N GLY A 51 10.03 0.22 2.46
CA GLY A 51 8.81 0.68 1.80
C GLY A 51 8.74 0.27 0.34
N GLU A 52 9.86 0.30 -0.39
CA GLU A 52 9.89 -0.12 -1.78
C GLU A 52 9.68 -1.63 -1.93
N SER A 53 10.26 -2.44 -1.04
CA SER A 53 10.03 -3.88 -1.03
C SER A 53 8.57 -4.22 -0.77
N LEU A 54 7.94 -3.51 0.17
CA LEU A 54 6.51 -3.68 0.44
C LEU A 54 5.67 -3.26 -0.77
N ARG A 55 5.98 -2.11 -1.38
CA ARG A 55 5.27 -1.64 -2.57
C ARG A 55 5.33 -2.68 -3.70
N ARG A 56 6.51 -3.23 -3.99
CA ARG A 56 6.67 -4.25 -5.02
C ARG A 56 5.88 -5.53 -4.71
N TYR A 57 5.89 -5.95 -3.48
CA TYR A 57 5.09 -7.11 -3.06
C TYR A 57 3.60 -6.86 -3.28
N LEU A 58 3.12 -5.68 -2.90
CA LEU A 58 1.71 -5.31 -3.08
C LEU A 58 1.35 -5.18 -4.58
N GLU A 59 2.21 -4.58 -5.37
CA GLU A 59 2.04 -4.47 -6.81
C GLU A 59 1.85 -5.85 -7.49
N LEU A 60 2.60 -6.85 -7.03
CA LEU A 60 2.54 -8.20 -7.57
C LEU A 60 1.34 -9.01 -7.05
N THR A 61 0.86 -8.69 -5.86
CA THR A 61 -0.19 -9.48 -5.18
C THR A 61 -1.57 -8.84 -5.24
N VAL A 62 -1.65 -7.50 -5.37
CA VAL A 62 -2.92 -6.79 -5.53
C VAL A 62 -3.23 -6.70 -7.01
N VAL A 63 -4.22 -7.48 -7.45
CA VAL A 63 -4.63 -7.49 -8.84
C VAL A 63 -5.43 -6.22 -9.15
N ALA A 64 -5.04 -5.48 -10.18
CA ALA A 64 -5.72 -4.25 -10.57
C ALA A 64 -7.17 -4.53 -10.99
N ASN A 65 -7.41 -5.59 -11.74
CA ASN A 65 -8.73 -5.96 -12.24
C ASN A 65 -9.48 -4.75 -12.83
N VAL A 66 -8.74 -3.93 -13.57
CA VAL A 66 -9.29 -2.72 -14.19
C VAL A 66 -9.90 -3.07 -15.55
N GLN A 67 -11.04 -2.45 -15.85
CA GLN A 67 -11.66 -2.53 -17.17
C GLN A 67 -11.63 -1.17 -17.83
N VAL A 68 -11.36 -1.18 -19.13
CA VAL A 68 -11.29 0.01 -19.95
C VAL A 68 -12.25 -0.21 -21.12
N VAL A 69 -13.19 0.70 -21.28
CA VAL A 69 -14.23 0.63 -22.31
C VAL A 69 -14.23 1.94 -23.10
N ASN A 70 -14.30 1.83 -24.43
CA ASN A 70 -14.52 2.98 -25.30
C ASN A 70 -15.95 2.90 -25.86
N GLU A 71 -16.75 3.89 -25.53
CA GLU A 71 -18.12 4.02 -26.05
C GLU A 71 -18.37 5.46 -26.50
N ASP A 72 -18.86 5.62 -27.73
CA ASP A 72 -19.24 6.92 -28.29
C ASP A 72 -18.13 7.97 -28.22
N GLY A 73 -16.87 7.54 -28.39
CA GLY A 73 -15.72 8.43 -28.35
C GLY A 73 -15.24 8.82 -26.96
N ALA A 74 -15.80 8.21 -25.92
CA ALA A 74 -15.34 8.41 -24.54
C ALA A 74 -14.71 7.13 -24.01
N TRP A 75 -13.68 7.28 -23.16
CA TRP A 75 -13.01 6.19 -22.45
C TRP A 75 -13.48 6.15 -21.01
N ALA A 76 -13.96 4.99 -20.57
CA ALA A 76 -14.31 4.74 -19.19
C ALA A 76 -13.30 3.76 -18.59
N VAL A 77 -12.83 4.06 -17.39
CA VAL A 77 -11.91 3.21 -16.62
C VAL A 77 -12.57 2.92 -15.27
N PHE A 78 -12.68 1.65 -14.92
CA PHE A 78 -13.32 1.27 -13.66
C PHE A 78 -12.80 -0.07 -13.16
N MET A 79 -13.01 -0.31 -11.87
CA MET A 79 -12.76 -1.61 -11.25
C MET A 79 -14.09 -2.22 -10.81
N PRO A 80 -14.50 -3.36 -11.41
CA PRO A 80 -15.76 -3.99 -11.01
C PRO A 80 -15.81 -4.29 -9.50
N GLY A 81 -16.94 -3.96 -8.89
CA GLY A 81 -17.14 -4.18 -7.46
C GLY A 81 -16.49 -3.14 -6.54
N ARG A 82 -15.86 -2.10 -7.10
CA ARG A 82 -15.26 -1.01 -6.34
C ARG A 82 -15.90 0.32 -6.69
N PRO A 83 -15.93 1.29 -5.74
CA PRO A 83 -16.73 2.51 -5.90
C PRO A 83 -16.04 3.63 -6.68
N PHE A 84 -15.04 3.35 -7.48
CA PHE A 84 -14.33 4.39 -8.22
C PHE A 84 -14.28 4.09 -9.71
N ALA A 85 -14.43 5.14 -10.49
CA ALA A 85 -14.42 5.11 -11.94
C ALA A 85 -14.00 6.47 -12.47
N ALA A 86 -13.58 6.51 -13.74
CA ALA A 86 -13.25 7.75 -14.43
C ALA A 86 -13.67 7.66 -15.89
N GLU A 87 -13.98 8.80 -16.50
CA GLU A 87 -14.35 8.88 -17.90
C GLU A 87 -13.75 10.16 -18.50
N ALA A 88 -13.18 10.03 -19.70
CA ALA A 88 -12.63 11.16 -20.45
C ALA A 88 -12.61 10.84 -21.95
N THR A 89 -12.41 11.85 -22.77
CA THR A 89 -12.33 11.70 -24.22
C THR A 89 -11.00 11.07 -24.68
N GLU A 90 -9.96 11.20 -23.86
CA GLU A 90 -8.65 10.61 -24.10
C GLU A 90 -8.35 9.55 -23.04
N LEU A 91 -7.78 8.41 -23.43
CA LEU A 91 -7.48 7.35 -22.50
C LEU A 91 -6.49 7.76 -21.41
N GLY A 92 -5.43 8.51 -21.76
CA GLY A 92 -4.46 8.97 -20.80
C GLY A 92 -5.08 9.87 -19.72
N GLU A 93 -6.03 10.70 -20.12
CA GLU A 93 -6.77 11.58 -19.22
C GLU A 93 -7.70 10.79 -18.30
N ALA A 94 -8.39 9.78 -18.85
CA ALA A 94 -9.24 8.88 -18.04
C ALA A 94 -8.42 8.12 -17.01
N LEU A 95 -7.22 7.64 -17.36
CA LEU A 95 -6.31 6.96 -16.44
C LEU A 95 -5.81 7.91 -15.35
N ALA A 96 -5.45 9.15 -15.71
CA ALA A 96 -5.03 10.14 -14.72
C ALA A 96 -6.15 10.47 -13.74
N ASP A 97 -7.37 10.64 -14.22
CA ASP A 97 -8.53 10.88 -13.39
C ASP A 97 -8.85 9.67 -12.50
N PHE A 98 -8.62 8.48 -13.01
CA PHE A 98 -8.79 7.25 -12.21
C PHE A 98 -7.76 7.17 -11.08
N VAL A 99 -6.51 7.55 -11.32
CA VAL A 99 -5.48 7.64 -10.26
C VAL A 99 -5.90 8.63 -9.20
N ASP A 100 -6.45 9.79 -9.58
CA ASP A 100 -6.98 10.77 -8.62
C ASP A 100 -8.11 10.16 -7.78
N ALA A 101 -9.00 9.38 -8.40
CA ALA A 101 -10.07 8.69 -7.69
C ALA A 101 -9.52 7.65 -6.69
N LEU A 102 -8.45 6.95 -7.04
CA LEU A 102 -7.75 6.05 -6.11
C LEU A 102 -7.16 6.81 -4.93
N ARG A 103 -6.54 7.97 -5.17
CA ARG A 103 -5.99 8.82 -4.11
C ARG A 103 -7.08 9.28 -3.15
N ASP A 104 -8.20 9.74 -3.68
CA ASP A 104 -9.33 10.18 -2.88
C ASP A 104 -9.89 9.04 -2.02
N TYR A 105 -10.01 7.86 -2.60
CA TYR A 105 -10.46 6.67 -1.88
C TYR A 105 -9.50 6.30 -0.74
N ALA A 106 -8.21 6.32 -1.00
CA ALA A 106 -7.20 6.00 0.03
C ALA A 106 -7.26 7.00 1.19
N GLU A 107 -7.46 8.28 0.90
CA GLU A 107 -7.62 9.32 1.92
C GLU A 107 -8.89 9.08 2.76
N ASP A 108 -10.01 8.79 2.12
CA ASP A 108 -11.26 8.48 2.81
C ASP A 108 -11.12 7.21 3.67
N TRP A 109 -10.40 6.22 3.19
CA TRP A 109 -10.16 4.98 3.93
C TRP A 109 -9.35 5.25 5.20
N GLU A 110 -8.30 6.05 5.12
CA GLU A 110 -7.49 6.45 6.27
C GLU A 110 -8.33 7.21 7.30
N ASP A 111 -9.24 8.07 6.83
CA ASP A 111 -10.04 8.92 7.70
C ASP A 111 -11.16 8.13 8.42
N HIS A 112 -11.89 7.25 7.73
CA HIS A 112 -13.09 6.67 8.35
C HIS A 112 -13.57 5.32 7.80
N LEU A 113 -12.96 4.77 6.75
CA LEU A 113 -13.43 3.52 6.16
C LEU A 113 -12.70 2.27 6.63
N GLN A 114 -11.54 2.41 7.28
CA GLN A 114 -10.68 1.29 7.64
C GLN A 114 -11.36 0.26 8.56
N ALA A 115 -12.31 0.67 9.38
CA ALA A 115 -13.06 -0.21 10.26
C ALA A 115 -14.41 -0.64 9.68
N ALA A 116 -14.82 -0.11 8.53
CA ALA A 116 -16.09 -0.47 7.91
C ALA A 116 -16.01 -1.89 7.33
N PRO A 117 -17.01 -2.77 7.59
CA PRO A 117 -16.92 -4.19 7.22
C PRO A 117 -16.68 -4.46 5.74
N ASN A 118 -17.20 -3.61 4.86
CA ASN A 118 -17.05 -3.75 3.42
C ASN A 118 -15.81 -3.06 2.84
N HIS A 119 -15.02 -2.37 3.65
CA HIS A 119 -13.83 -1.63 3.21
C HIS A 119 -12.53 -2.08 3.88
N ARG A 120 -12.58 -2.71 5.05
CA ARG A 120 -11.36 -3.09 5.79
C ARG A 120 -10.47 -4.07 5.03
N GLU A 121 -11.03 -4.86 4.12
CA GLU A 121 -10.27 -5.79 3.28
C GLU A 121 -9.45 -5.09 2.20
N ASN A 122 -9.66 -3.80 1.98
CA ASN A 122 -8.93 -3.01 1.00
C ASN A 122 -7.60 -2.45 1.52
N TRP A 123 -7.15 -2.92 2.69
CA TRP A 123 -5.90 -2.45 3.29
C TRP A 123 -4.72 -2.54 2.32
N ALA A 124 -4.55 -3.67 1.63
CA ALA A 124 -3.43 -3.88 0.71
C ALA A 124 -3.48 -2.89 -0.47
N LEU A 125 -4.68 -2.67 -1.05
CA LEU A 125 -4.85 -1.69 -2.12
C LEU A 125 -4.50 -0.27 -1.63
N VAL A 126 -4.99 0.11 -0.46
CA VAL A 126 -4.75 1.44 0.12
C VAL A 126 -3.26 1.66 0.37
N GLN A 127 -2.54 0.64 0.89
CA GLN A 127 -1.11 0.75 1.10
C GLN A 127 -0.34 0.84 -0.22
N LEU A 128 -0.74 0.08 -1.23
CA LEU A 128 -0.16 0.19 -2.57
C LEU A 128 -0.30 1.62 -3.11
N ILE A 129 -1.51 2.20 -3.00
CA ILE A 129 -1.76 3.57 -3.42
C ILE A 129 -0.84 4.55 -2.68
N GLY A 130 -0.75 4.43 -1.35
CA GLY A 130 0.05 5.34 -0.53
C GLY A 130 1.54 5.25 -0.77
N LEU A 131 2.06 4.08 -1.12
CA LEU A 131 3.47 3.84 -1.35
C LEU A 131 3.92 4.13 -2.78
N SER A 132 2.98 4.33 -3.71
CA SER A 132 3.27 4.44 -5.14
C SER A 132 3.19 5.88 -5.63
N THR A 133 4.01 6.21 -6.62
CA THR A 133 3.85 7.45 -7.39
C THR A 133 2.68 7.30 -8.38
N ASP A 134 2.19 8.41 -8.92
CA ASP A 134 1.13 8.37 -9.93
C ASP A 134 1.57 7.57 -11.16
N GLY A 135 2.82 7.72 -11.59
CA GLY A 135 3.37 6.92 -12.69
C GLY A 135 3.39 5.43 -12.39
N GLN A 136 3.77 5.05 -11.18
CA GLN A 136 3.75 3.65 -10.76
C GLN A 136 2.33 3.09 -10.72
N LEU A 137 1.36 3.86 -10.26
CA LEU A 137 -0.04 3.44 -10.28
C LEU A 137 -0.56 3.27 -11.71
N THR A 138 -0.23 4.19 -12.59
CA THR A 138 -0.61 4.09 -14.00
C THR A 138 -0.02 2.82 -14.64
N ASP A 139 1.25 2.53 -14.39
CA ASP A 139 1.90 1.31 -14.89
C ASP A 139 1.23 0.05 -14.34
N TRP A 140 0.89 0.04 -13.07
CA TRP A 140 0.17 -1.07 -12.45
C TRP A 140 -1.22 -1.27 -13.08
N LEU A 141 -1.96 -0.18 -13.33
CA LEU A 141 -3.28 -0.24 -13.97
C LEU A 141 -3.22 -0.77 -15.41
N THR A 142 -2.18 -0.38 -16.14
CA THR A 142 -2.04 -0.76 -17.55
C THR A 142 -1.33 -2.09 -17.76
N GLY A 143 -0.82 -2.71 -16.70
CA GLY A 143 -0.04 -3.93 -16.80
C GLY A 143 1.35 -3.73 -17.41
N SER A 144 1.85 -2.48 -17.43
CA SER A 144 3.17 -2.13 -17.97
C SER A 144 4.31 -2.41 -16.99
N VAL A 145 4.01 -3.10 -15.89
CA VAL A 145 4.99 -3.44 -14.87
C VAL A 145 5.82 -4.62 -15.36
N ALA A 146 7.10 -4.41 -15.48
CA ALA A 146 8.04 -5.45 -15.86
C ALA A 146 8.37 -6.37 -14.69
#